data_a28074b4fec3395d6bf65a462e244588
#
_entry.id   a28074b4fec3395d6bf65a462e244588
#
_cell.length_a   1.000
_cell.length_b   1.000
_cell.length_c   1.000
_cell.angle_alpha   90.00
_cell.angle_beta   90.00
_cell.angle_gamma   90.00
#
_symmetry.space_group_name_H-M   'P 1'
#
loop_
_entity.id
_entity.type
_entity.pdbx_description
1 polymer ?
#
loop_
_entity_poly.entity_id
_entity_poly.type
_entity_poly.pdbx_seq_one_letter_code
_entity_poly.pdbx_strand_id
1 'polypeptide(L)'
;MFADIPAQPNGAKREYYPVNDNKEPIILVARDKEQPYVQTFIFNKHETTPREEKSNVGYLMQDYAATLITNMLNARLNELLQAANPPYIYAATYDDDFFVAKTKDAFTGIVVCKEDAIENGISTVLREIERARQFGFTETEYSRARAEYLRHLESAFQERDKRKNESYVKEYVRHFLDNEPIPGIANEYTIINQIAPAIPVTALNQMMQQMVTDSNQVVALFGPEKEGLSSPQRTLSKNL
;
A
#
# COMPACT_ATOMS: atom_id res chain seq x y z
N MET A 1 8.28 5.95 35.23
CA MET A 1 7.67 4.62 35.47
C MET A 1 8.57 3.46 35.03
N PHE A 2 9.39 3.59 33.97
CA PHE A 2 10.27 2.53 33.46
C PHE A 2 11.77 2.84 33.62
N ALA A 3 12.11 4.00 34.19
CA ALA A 3 13.51 4.44 34.36
C ALA A 3 14.36 3.52 35.25
N ASP A 4 13.70 2.78 36.14
CA ASP A 4 14.37 1.89 37.09
C ASP A 4 14.61 0.45 36.53
N ILE A 5 14.15 0.20 35.29
CA ILE A 5 14.43 -1.09 34.63
C ILE A 5 15.85 -1.03 34.07
N PRO A 6 16.77 -1.89 34.56
CA PRO A 6 18.14 -1.87 34.09
C PRO A 6 18.19 -2.30 32.60
N ALA A 7 19.02 -1.60 31.83
CA ALA A 7 19.31 -2.02 30.47
C ALA A 7 19.95 -3.43 30.46
N GLN A 8 19.49 -4.30 29.57
CA GLN A 8 20.09 -5.62 29.36
C GLN A 8 21.05 -5.55 28.15
N PRO A 9 22.35 -5.32 28.36
CA PRO A 9 23.31 -5.15 27.26
C PRO A 9 23.47 -6.40 26.39
N ASN A 10 23.10 -7.57 26.91
CA ASN A 10 23.16 -8.86 26.22
C ASN A 10 21.78 -9.43 25.89
N GLY A 11 20.77 -8.59 25.70
CA GLY A 11 19.45 -9.03 25.27
C GLY A 11 19.51 -9.80 23.94
N ALA A 12 18.55 -10.72 23.72
CA ALA A 12 18.45 -11.45 22.47
C ALA A 12 18.31 -10.47 21.30
N LYS A 13 19.03 -10.75 20.20
CA LYS A 13 18.86 -9.99 18.96
C LYS A 13 17.48 -10.29 18.37
N ARG A 14 16.88 -9.28 17.75
CA ARG A 14 15.64 -9.46 16.99
C ARG A 14 15.92 -10.39 15.81
N GLU A 15 15.14 -11.45 15.69
CA GLU A 15 15.17 -12.34 14.53
C GLU A 15 14.18 -11.85 13.47
N TYR A 16 14.62 -11.85 12.21
CA TYR A 16 13.79 -11.54 11.06
C TYR A 16 13.65 -12.80 10.20
N TYR A 17 12.43 -13.21 9.97
CA TYR A 17 12.13 -14.39 9.16
C TYR A 17 11.95 -13.96 7.70
N PRO A 18 12.78 -14.49 6.76
CA PRO A 18 12.71 -14.10 5.37
C PRO A 18 11.42 -14.61 4.72
N VAL A 19 10.81 -13.76 3.91
CA VAL A 19 9.75 -14.14 2.98
C VAL A 19 10.39 -14.39 1.63
N ASN A 20 10.28 -15.62 1.12
CA ASN A 20 10.88 -16.00 -0.15
C ASN A 20 10.15 -15.38 -1.33
N ASP A 21 10.91 -15.15 -2.41
CA ASP A 21 10.35 -14.80 -3.71
C ASP A 21 9.62 -15.99 -4.34
N ASN A 22 8.66 -15.71 -5.20
CA ASN A 22 7.98 -16.69 -6.02
C ASN A 22 7.99 -16.25 -7.49
N LYS A 23 8.24 -17.21 -8.39
CA LYS A 23 8.20 -16.97 -9.85
C LYS A 23 6.76 -17.00 -10.36
N GLU A 24 6.03 -18.03 -9.93
CA GLU A 24 4.63 -18.22 -10.32
C GLU A 24 3.73 -17.58 -9.26
N PRO A 25 2.57 -17.03 -9.65
CA PRO A 25 1.60 -16.48 -8.70
C PRO A 25 1.13 -17.51 -7.68
N ILE A 26 1.10 -17.12 -6.40
CA ILE A 26 0.52 -17.94 -5.32
C ILE A 26 -0.94 -17.53 -5.19
N ILE A 27 -1.85 -18.51 -5.36
CA ILE A 27 -3.29 -18.26 -5.25
C ILE A 27 -3.85 -19.01 -4.05
N LEU A 28 -4.41 -18.24 -3.11
CA LEU A 28 -5.11 -18.74 -1.94
C LEU A 28 -6.60 -18.43 -2.06
N VAL A 29 -7.44 -19.43 -1.81
CA VAL A 29 -8.88 -19.24 -1.65
C VAL A 29 -9.28 -19.80 -0.31
N ALA A 30 -9.78 -18.95 0.56
CA ALA A 30 -10.31 -19.34 1.89
C ALA A 30 -11.79 -18.98 2.00
N ARG A 31 -12.53 -19.78 2.73
CA ARG A 31 -13.95 -19.56 3.00
C ARG A 31 -14.20 -19.59 4.50
N ASP A 32 -15.06 -18.71 4.95
CA ASP A 32 -15.45 -18.60 6.35
C ASP A 32 -16.94 -18.25 6.45
N LYS A 33 -17.63 -18.86 7.42
CA LYS A 33 -19.07 -18.63 7.66
C LYS A 33 -19.37 -17.21 8.13
N GLU A 34 -18.39 -16.56 8.77
CA GLU A 34 -18.52 -15.21 9.31
C GLU A 34 -18.14 -14.13 8.28
N GLN A 35 -17.55 -14.53 7.14
CA GLN A 35 -17.17 -13.60 6.08
C GLN A 35 -18.42 -13.12 5.31
N PRO A 36 -18.81 -11.83 5.39
CA PRO A 36 -20.04 -11.35 4.77
C PRO A 36 -19.91 -11.03 3.28
N TYR A 37 -18.68 -10.81 2.78
CA TYR A 37 -18.40 -10.38 1.41
C TYR A 37 -17.26 -11.18 0.80
N VAL A 38 -17.17 -11.17 -0.53
CA VAL A 38 -15.98 -11.66 -1.23
C VAL A 38 -14.96 -10.55 -1.27
N GLN A 39 -13.83 -10.76 -0.59
CA GLN A 39 -12.71 -9.83 -0.54
C GLN A 39 -11.47 -10.49 -1.14
N THR A 40 -10.81 -9.81 -2.05
CA THR A 40 -9.58 -10.29 -2.67
C THR A 40 -8.46 -9.30 -2.42
N PHE A 41 -7.31 -9.81 -2.01
CA PHE A 41 -6.05 -9.10 -1.92
C PHE A 41 -5.15 -9.56 -3.05
N ILE A 42 -4.56 -8.60 -3.74
CA ILE A 42 -3.60 -8.80 -4.82
C ILE A 42 -2.30 -8.16 -4.36
N PHE A 43 -1.32 -8.98 -3.99
CA PHE A 43 -0.03 -8.52 -3.51
C PHE A 43 1.02 -8.67 -4.60
N ASN A 44 1.83 -7.65 -4.78
CA ASN A 44 3.07 -7.69 -5.52
C ASN A 44 4.20 -7.41 -4.53
N LYS A 45 4.87 -8.48 -4.07
CA LYS A 45 5.93 -8.36 -3.07
C LYS A 45 7.18 -7.71 -3.67
N HIS A 46 7.80 -6.83 -2.91
CA HIS A 46 9.07 -6.22 -3.26
C HIS A 46 9.99 -6.09 -2.03
N GLU A 47 11.24 -5.71 -2.25
CA GLU A 47 12.18 -5.55 -1.15
C GLU A 47 11.78 -4.36 -0.28
N THR A 48 11.83 -4.57 1.03
CA THR A 48 11.69 -3.47 2.00
C THR A 48 12.97 -2.65 2.06
N THR A 49 12.85 -1.36 2.32
CA THR A 49 14.01 -0.51 2.60
C THR A 49 14.70 -1.00 3.88
N PRO A 50 16.01 -1.26 3.87
CA PRO A 50 16.73 -1.66 5.07
C PRO A 50 16.52 -0.68 6.23
N ARG A 51 16.35 -1.22 7.45
CA ARG A 51 16.03 -0.42 8.63
C ARG A 51 17.01 0.74 8.86
N GLU A 52 18.30 0.53 8.61
CA GLU A 52 19.36 1.53 8.73
C GLU A 52 19.27 2.65 7.68
N GLU A 53 18.60 2.41 6.57
CA GLU A 53 18.44 3.37 5.48
C GLU A 53 17.16 4.19 5.60
N LYS A 54 16.22 3.81 6.48
CA LYS A 54 14.92 4.50 6.61
C LYS A 54 15.05 5.89 7.25
N SER A 55 16.07 6.17 8.05
CA SER A 55 16.20 7.44 8.81
C SER A 55 16.74 8.63 8.02
N ASN A 56 16.45 8.73 6.72
CA ASN A 56 16.96 9.81 5.86
C ASN A 56 15.89 10.42 4.95
N VAL A 57 16.22 11.54 4.31
CA VAL A 57 15.32 12.26 3.39
C VAL A 57 14.97 11.42 2.15
N GLY A 58 15.87 10.54 1.71
CA GLY A 58 15.61 9.62 0.58
C GLY A 58 14.42 8.71 0.86
N TYR A 59 14.29 8.21 2.08
CA TYR A 59 13.15 7.41 2.50
C TYR A 59 11.85 8.24 2.48
N LEU A 60 11.87 9.49 2.96
CA LEU A 60 10.71 10.38 2.87
C LEU A 60 10.29 10.65 1.41
N MET A 61 11.26 10.77 0.51
CA MET A 61 10.97 10.93 -0.93
C MET A 61 10.33 9.67 -1.52
N GLN A 62 10.81 8.50 -1.14
CA GLN A 62 10.26 7.21 -1.57
C GLN A 62 8.83 7.03 -1.05
N ASP A 63 8.58 7.28 0.23
CA ASP A 63 7.26 7.21 0.85
C ASP A 63 6.27 8.20 0.22
N TYR A 64 6.70 9.45 -0.02
CA TYR A 64 5.93 10.43 -0.76
C TYR A 64 5.56 9.94 -2.16
N ALA A 65 6.51 9.37 -2.90
CA ALA A 65 6.26 8.88 -4.26
C ALA A 65 5.29 7.68 -4.26
N ALA A 66 5.46 6.71 -3.34
CA ALA A 66 4.57 5.56 -3.17
C ALA A 66 3.15 6.02 -2.82
N THR A 67 3.02 6.99 -1.91
CA THR A 67 1.72 7.58 -1.55
C THR A 67 1.04 8.24 -2.76
N LEU A 68 1.76 8.97 -3.60
CA LEU A 68 1.16 9.58 -4.80
C LEU A 68 0.76 8.54 -5.85
N ILE A 69 1.55 7.50 -6.06
CA ILE A 69 1.22 6.38 -6.95
C ILE A 69 -0.11 5.74 -6.53
N THR A 70 -0.23 5.37 -5.26
CA THR A 70 -1.45 4.75 -4.74
C THR A 70 -2.65 5.72 -4.77
N ASN A 71 -2.46 7.01 -4.48
CA ASN A 71 -3.50 8.01 -4.57
C ASN A 71 -4.02 8.20 -6.01
N MET A 72 -3.15 8.26 -7.00
CA MET A 72 -3.55 8.38 -8.41
C MET A 72 -4.30 7.14 -8.88
N LEU A 73 -3.85 5.94 -8.48
CA LEU A 73 -4.55 4.71 -8.83
C LEU A 73 -5.90 4.60 -8.11
N ASN A 74 -5.96 4.98 -6.83
CA ASN A 74 -7.20 5.02 -6.07
C ASN A 74 -8.20 6.02 -6.67
N ALA A 75 -7.75 7.14 -7.23
CA ALA A 75 -8.62 8.06 -7.96
C ALA A 75 -9.25 7.39 -9.18
N ARG A 76 -8.48 6.65 -9.99
CA ARG A 76 -9.01 5.86 -11.13
C ARG A 76 -10.03 4.80 -10.66
N LEU A 77 -9.72 4.08 -9.59
CA LEU A 77 -10.62 3.06 -9.03
C LEU A 77 -11.91 3.69 -8.51
N ASN A 78 -11.84 4.86 -7.88
CA ASN A 78 -13.02 5.58 -7.41
C ASN A 78 -13.88 6.14 -8.54
N GLU A 79 -13.30 6.54 -9.68
CA GLU A 79 -14.06 6.93 -10.87
C GLU A 79 -14.91 5.76 -11.40
N LEU A 80 -14.39 4.54 -11.39
CA LEU A 80 -15.14 3.35 -11.81
C LEU A 80 -16.30 3.01 -10.86
N LEU A 81 -16.23 3.38 -9.58
CA LEU A 81 -17.35 3.26 -8.64
C LEU A 81 -18.53 4.18 -8.96
N GLN A 82 -18.32 5.28 -9.71
CA GLN A 82 -19.38 6.21 -10.10
C GLN A 82 -20.17 5.72 -11.32
N ALA A 83 -19.78 4.60 -11.94
CA ALA A 83 -20.53 4.02 -13.06
C ALA A 83 -21.92 3.53 -12.63
N ALA A 84 -22.87 3.49 -13.56
CA ALA A 84 -24.22 2.99 -13.28
C ALA A 84 -24.23 1.53 -12.79
N ASN A 85 -23.27 0.73 -13.25
CA ASN A 85 -23.01 -0.65 -12.82
C ASN A 85 -21.55 -0.77 -12.39
N PRO A 86 -21.18 -0.43 -11.14
CA PRO A 86 -19.81 -0.50 -10.69
C PRO A 86 -19.32 -1.96 -10.62
N PRO A 87 -18.08 -2.24 -11.04
CA PRO A 87 -17.54 -3.60 -11.11
C PRO A 87 -17.28 -4.23 -9.74
N TYR A 88 -17.25 -3.43 -8.68
CA TYR A 88 -16.99 -3.85 -7.30
C TYR A 88 -17.77 -2.97 -6.32
N ILE A 89 -17.80 -3.35 -5.05
CA ILE A 89 -18.37 -2.56 -3.95
C ILE A 89 -17.32 -1.58 -3.43
N TYR A 90 -16.07 -2.01 -3.37
CA TYR A 90 -14.93 -1.22 -2.88
C TYR A 90 -13.66 -1.73 -3.54
N ALA A 91 -12.77 -0.83 -3.88
CA ALA A 91 -11.40 -1.15 -4.27
C ALA A 91 -10.46 -0.05 -3.81
N ALA A 92 -9.25 -0.45 -3.42
CA ALA A 92 -8.18 0.46 -3.05
C ALA A 92 -6.81 -0.18 -3.29
N THR A 93 -5.78 0.66 -3.36
CA THR A 93 -4.39 0.22 -3.39
C THR A 93 -3.59 0.94 -2.30
N TYR A 94 -2.59 0.27 -1.77
CA TYR A 94 -1.62 0.82 -0.83
C TYR A 94 -0.29 0.06 -0.96
N ASP A 95 0.76 0.63 -0.39
CA ASP A 95 2.07 0.02 -0.29
C ASP A 95 2.48 -0.01 1.18
N ASP A 96 2.80 -1.20 1.73
CA ASP A 96 3.11 -1.38 3.15
C ASP A 96 3.77 -2.76 3.37
N ASP A 97 4.09 -3.09 4.61
CA ASP A 97 4.56 -4.43 5.01
C ASP A 97 3.71 -5.54 4.38
N PHE A 98 4.35 -6.57 3.82
CA PHE A 98 3.63 -7.78 3.38
C PHE A 98 3.10 -8.55 4.59
N PHE A 99 1.82 -8.38 4.93
CA PHE A 99 1.17 -8.83 6.17
C PHE A 99 1.88 -8.28 7.41
N VAL A 100 2.59 -9.15 8.13
CA VAL A 100 3.36 -8.83 9.34
C VAL A 100 4.87 -9.03 9.13
N ALA A 101 5.27 -9.31 7.91
CA ALA A 101 6.67 -9.53 7.57
C ALA A 101 7.45 -8.21 7.66
N LYS A 102 8.69 -8.29 8.19
CA LYS A 102 9.62 -7.15 8.24
C LYS A 102 10.74 -7.26 7.21
N THR A 103 10.63 -8.23 6.30
CA THR A 103 11.64 -8.55 5.28
C THR A 103 11.10 -8.41 3.86
N LYS A 104 9.82 -8.08 3.72
CA LYS A 104 9.16 -7.80 2.43
C LYS A 104 8.04 -6.80 2.64
N ASP A 105 7.98 -5.84 1.73
CA ASP A 105 6.85 -4.96 1.51
C ASP A 105 6.00 -5.49 0.36
N ALA A 106 4.82 -4.96 0.17
CA ALA A 106 3.98 -5.29 -0.96
C ALA A 106 3.12 -4.12 -1.42
N PHE A 107 3.17 -3.86 -2.71
CA PHE A 107 2.11 -3.11 -3.37
C PHE A 107 0.85 -3.98 -3.37
N THR A 108 -0.20 -3.51 -2.74
CA THR A 108 -1.41 -4.29 -2.47
C THR A 108 -2.63 -3.64 -3.11
N GLY A 109 -3.35 -4.40 -3.93
CA GLY A 109 -4.71 -4.09 -4.36
C GLY A 109 -5.73 -4.84 -3.51
N ILE A 110 -6.75 -4.15 -3.02
CA ILE A 110 -7.91 -4.77 -2.36
C ILE A 110 -9.12 -4.56 -3.26
N VAL A 111 -9.93 -5.60 -3.40
CA VAL A 111 -11.24 -5.49 -4.05
C VAL A 111 -12.29 -6.28 -3.28
N VAL A 112 -13.41 -5.63 -3.01
CA VAL A 112 -14.61 -6.23 -2.39
C VAL A 112 -15.70 -6.29 -3.46
N CYS A 113 -16.17 -7.50 -3.74
CA CYS A 113 -17.14 -7.76 -4.80
C CYS A 113 -18.47 -8.30 -4.26
N LYS A 114 -19.53 -8.13 -5.05
CA LYS A 114 -20.72 -8.95 -4.93
C LYS A 114 -20.42 -10.37 -5.42
N GLU A 115 -21.18 -11.34 -4.93
CA GLU A 115 -20.97 -12.76 -5.25
C GLU A 115 -21.09 -13.07 -6.76
N ASP A 116 -21.90 -12.30 -7.48
CA ASP A 116 -22.14 -12.42 -8.93
C ASP A 116 -21.17 -11.62 -9.81
N ALA A 117 -20.28 -10.81 -9.21
CA ALA A 117 -19.39 -9.90 -9.91
C ALA A 117 -17.88 -10.10 -9.56
N ILE A 118 -17.51 -11.24 -8.98
CA ILE A 118 -16.15 -11.50 -8.47
C ILE A 118 -15.11 -11.38 -9.59
N GLU A 119 -15.31 -12.09 -10.71
CA GLU A 119 -14.39 -12.07 -11.84
C GLU A 119 -14.24 -10.67 -12.44
N ASN A 120 -15.36 -9.97 -12.63
CA ASN A 120 -15.36 -8.63 -13.20
C ASN A 120 -14.64 -7.63 -12.29
N GLY A 121 -14.89 -7.70 -10.98
CA GLY A 121 -14.22 -6.83 -10.01
C GLY A 121 -12.71 -7.03 -9.96
N ILE A 122 -12.28 -8.29 -9.83
CA ILE A 122 -10.84 -8.63 -9.77
C ILE A 122 -10.13 -8.23 -11.08
N SER A 123 -10.68 -8.63 -12.24
CA SER A 123 -10.08 -8.32 -13.53
C SER A 123 -10.06 -6.82 -13.83
N THR A 124 -11.01 -6.06 -13.32
CA THR A 124 -11.01 -4.61 -13.45
C THR A 124 -9.88 -3.97 -12.64
N VAL A 125 -9.70 -4.38 -11.38
CA VAL A 125 -8.60 -3.86 -10.54
C VAL A 125 -7.24 -4.26 -11.10
N LEU A 126 -7.07 -5.53 -11.50
CA LEU A 126 -5.84 -6.00 -12.15
C LEU A 126 -5.53 -5.21 -13.42
N ARG A 127 -6.53 -4.92 -14.24
CA ARG A 127 -6.37 -4.12 -15.48
C ARG A 127 -5.92 -2.70 -15.18
N GLU A 128 -6.44 -2.06 -14.14
CA GLU A 128 -6.02 -0.70 -13.78
C GLU A 128 -4.61 -0.67 -13.17
N ILE A 129 -4.25 -1.68 -12.38
CA ILE A 129 -2.86 -1.85 -11.88
C ILE A 129 -1.90 -2.04 -13.06
N GLU A 130 -2.22 -2.95 -13.99
CA GLU A 130 -1.40 -3.24 -15.15
C GLU A 130 -1.32 -2.04 -16.11
N ARG A 131 -2.43 -1.31 -16.29
CA ARG A 131 -2.46 -0.07 -17.06
C ARG A 131 -1.53 0.99 -16.46
N ALA A 132 -1.51 1.12 -15.13
CA ALA A 132 -0.59 2.04 -14.45
C ALA A 132 0.87 1.58 -14.61
N ARG A 133 1.13 0.28 -14.54
CA ARG A 133 2.48 -0.29 -14.77
C ARG A 133 2.98 -0.05 -16.20
N GLN A 134 2.16 -0.32 -17.22
CA GLN A 134 2.57 -0.23 -18.63
C GLN A 134 2.61 1.20 -19.17
N PHE A 135 1.62 2.01 -18.84
CA PHE A 135 1.44 3.33 -19.43
C PHE A 135 1.69 4.48 -18.46
N GLY A 136 1.81 4.18 -17.17
CA GLY A 136 2.04 5.17 -16.13
C GLY A 136 0.82 6.05 -15.84
N PHE A 137 1.12 7.17 -15.20
CA PHE A 137 0.20 8.25 -14.89
C PHE A 137 0.51 9.46 -15.76
N THR A 138 -0.52 10.25 -16.04
CA THR A 138 -0.39 11.50 -16.79
C THR A 138 0.07 12.64 -15.88
N GLU A 139 0.62 13.69 -16.48
CA GLU A 139 0.99 14.92 -15.74
C GLU A 139 -0.22 15.56 -15.04
N THR A 140 -1.41 15.43 -15.60
CA THR A 140 -2.65 15.97 -15.01
C THR A 140 -3.04 15.19 -13.75
N GLU A 141 -2.97 13.86 -13.76
CA GLU A 141 -3.23 13.01 -12.58
C GLU A 141 -2.21 13.35 -11.49
N TYR A 142 -0.93 13.42 -11.85
CA TYR A 142 0.13 13.73 -10.92
C TYR A 142 -0.02 15.12 -10.30
N SER A 143 -0.27 16.15 -11.11
CA SER A 143 -0.45 17.52 -10.61
C SER A 143 -1.62 17.63 -9.64
N ARG A 144 -2.72 16.92 -9.90
CA ARG A 144 -3.89 16.87 -9.01
C ARG A 144 -3.56 16.17 -7.70
N ALA A 145 -2.96 14.97 -7.76
CA ALA A 145 -2.60 14.19 -6.57
C ALA A 145 -1.57 14.95 -5.70
N ARG A 146 -0.57 15.57 -6.32
CA ARG A 146 0.42 16.40 -5.63
C ARG A 146 -0.22 17.59 -4.93
N ALA A 147 -1.10 18.33 -5.61
CA ALA A 147 -1.79 19.47 -5.02
C ALA A 147 -2.66 19.06 -3.83
N GLU A 148 -3.33 17.92 -3.92
CA GLU A 148 -4.13 17.38 -2.83
C GLU A 148 -3.28 16.95 -1.64
N TYR A 149 -2.19 16.22 -1.88
CA TYR A 149 -1.24 15.82 -0.84
C TYR A 149 -0.67 17.05 -0.10
N LEU A 150 -0.20 18.06 -0.83
CA LEU A 150 0.37 19.27 -0.24
C LEU A 150 -0.67 20.05 0.56
N ARG A 151 -1.92 20.11 0.12
CA ARG A 151 -3.01 20.73 0.87
C ARG A 151 -3.31 20.00 2.19
N HIS A 152 -3.30 18.65 2.18
CA HIS A 152 -3.45 17.86 3.41
C HIS A 152 -2.29 18.08 4.38
N LEU A 153 -1.08 18.11 3.86
CA LEU A 153 0.12 18.39 4.64
C LEU A 153 0.09 19.79 5.25
N GLU A 154 -0.34 20.80 4.50
CA GLU A 154 -0.52 22.17 4.99
C GLU A 154 -1.58 22.23 6.11
N SER A 155 -2.73 21.58 5.92
CA SER A 155 -3.77 21.49 6.95
C SER A 155 -3.22 20.83 8.23
N ALA A 156 -2.50 19.74 8.11
CA ALA A 156 -1.87 19.06 9.24
C ALA A 156 -0.84 19.96 9.95
N PHE A 157 -0.09 20.75 9.20
CA PHE A 157 0.86 21.72 9.76
C PHE A 157 0.14 22.85 10.50
N GLN A 158 -0.93 23.40 9.95
CA GLN A 158 -1.71 24.46 10.59
C GLN A 158 -2.41 23.98 11.87
N GLU A 159 -2.85 22.72 11.89
CA GLU A 159 -3.54 22.10 13.03
C GLU A 159 -2.61 21.35 14.01
N ARG A 160 -1.28 21.49 13.88
CA ARG A 160 -0.28 20.73 14.65
C ARG A 160 -0.48 20.79 16.17
N ASP A 161 -0.94 21.94 16.68
CA ASP A 161 -1.15 22.14 18.11
C ASP A 161 -2.43 21.44 18.63
N LYS A 162 -3.30 20.96 17.72
CA LYS A 162 -4.52 20.21 18.02
C LYS A 162 -4.36 18.71 17.77
N ARG A 163 -3.16 18.28 17.39
CA ARG A 163 -2.88 16.88 17.02
C ARG A 163 -3.07 15.97 18.25
N LYS A 164 -3.79 14.85 18.05
CA LYS A 164 -4.05 13.88 19.12
C LYS A 164 -2.79 13.09 19.47
N ASN A 165 -2.63 12.75 20.75
CA ASN A 165 -1.50 11.94 21.23
C ASN A 165 -1.38 10.59 20.52
N GLU A 166 -2.50 9.99 20.11
CA GLU A 166 -2.51 8.73 19.34
C GLU A 166 -1.66 8.81 18.06
N SER A 167 -1.69 9.93 17.35
CA SER A 167 -0.89 10.10 16.13
C SER A 167 0.61 10.13 16.45
N TYR A 168 1.02 10.79 17.54
CA TYR A 168 2.42 10.79 17.98
C TYR A 168 2.88 9.41 18.44
N VAL A 169 2.02 8.67 19.14
CA VAL A 169 2.36 7.30 19.57
C VAL A 169 2.64 6.40 18.37
N LYS A 170 1.82 6.48 17.31
CA LYS A 170 2.04 5.70 16.08
C LYS A 170 3.39 6.02 15.43
N GLU A 171 3.77 7.29 15.34
CA GLU A 171 5.07 7.71 14.80
C GLU A 171 6.23 7.18 15.66
N TYR A 172 6.16 7.34 16.97
CA TYR A 172 7.21 6.89 17.89
C TYR A 172 7.37 5.36 17.86
N VAL A 173 6.27 4.61 17.76
CA VAL A 173 6.31 3.15 17.65
C VAL A 173 6.99 2.73 16.35
N ARG A 174 6.63 3.31 15.20
CA ARG A 174 7.29 3.02 13.92
C ARG A 174 8.77 3.40 13.94
N HIS A 175 9.10 4.56 14.48
CA HIS A 175 10.50 4.94 14.65
C HIS A 175 11.28 3.93 15.51
N PHE A 176 10.74 3.55 16.66
CA PHE A 176 11.39 2.60 17.56
C PHE A 176 11.56 1.21 16.94
N LEU A 177 10.53 0.71 16.28
CA LEU A 177 10.51 -0.62 15.69
C LEU A 177 11.28 -0.69 14.37
N ASP A 178 11.07 0.28 13.48
CA ASP A 178 11.46 0.20 12.07
C ASP A 178 12.41 1.32 11.65
N ASN A 179 12.83 2.20 12.57
CA ASN A 179 13.73 3.33 12.35
C ASN A 179 13.20 4.35 11.32
N GLU A 180 11.88 4.42 11.14
CA GLU A 180 11.27 5.43 10.28
C GLU A 180 11.56 6.83 10.80
N PRO A 181 11.72 7.83 9.92
CA PRO A 181 12.01 9.19 10.35
C PRO A 181 10.82 9.81 11.09
N ILE A 182 11.11 10.57 12.11
CA ILE A 182 10.13 11.38 12.87
C ILE A 182 10.52 12.86 12.81
N PRO A 183 10.48 13.49 11.62
CA PRO A 183 10.89 14.88 11.49
C PRO A 183 10.00 15.84 12.28
N GLY A 184 8.81 15.42 12.64
CA GLY A 184 7.74 16.27 13.09
C GLY A 184 7.11 17.07 11.95
N ILE A 185 5.82 17.38 12.05
CA ILE A 185 5.02 17.97 10.96
C ILE A 185 5.61 19.28 10.40
N ALA A 186 6.28 20.08 11.22
CA ALA A 186 6.87 21.35 10.76
C ALA A 186 8.05 21.13 9.79
N ASN A 187 8.93 20.17 10.13
CA ASN A 187 10.04 19.81 9.27
C ASN A 187 9.56 19.02 8.05
N GLU A 188 8.63 18.09 8.21
CA GLU A 188 8.01 17.34 7.12
C GLU A 188 7.38 18.29 6.09
N TYR A 189 6.59 19.26 6.55
CA TYR A 189 6.01 20.30 5.71
C TYR A 189 7.09 21.05 4.90
N THR A 190 8.18 21.44 5.56
CA THR A 190 9.29 22.15 4.90
C THR A 190 9.98 21.26 3.87
N ILE A 191 10.34 20.04 4.25
CA ILE A 191 11.06 19.10 3.40
C ILE A 191 10.22 18.74 2.17
N ILE A 192 8.97 18.35 2.36
CA ILE A 192 8.09 17.91 1.27
C ILE A 192 7.83 19.06 0.29
N ASN A 193 7.61 20.29 0.76
CA ASN A 193 7.43 21.44 -0.14
C ASN A 193 8.68 21.75 -0.97
N GLN A 194 9.88 21.42 -0.47
CA GLN A 194 11.12 21.58 -1.21
C GLN A 194 11.33 20.47 -2.26
N ILE A 195 11.02 19.21 -1.92
CA ILE A 195 11.30 18.07 -2.79
C ILE A 195 10.19 17.81 -3.82
N ALA A 196 8.92 18.02 -3.47
CA ALA A 196 7.79 17.70 -4.34
C ALA A 196 7.86 18.35 -5.74
N PRO A 197 8.30 19.61 -5.91
CA PRO A 197 8.46 20.20 -7.24
C PRO A 197 9.55 19.56 -8.10
N ALA A 198 10.54 18.93 -7.47
CA ALA A 198 11.69 18.33 -8.15
C ALA A 198 11.45 16.89 -8.61
N ILE A 199 10.37 16.24 -8.14
CA ILE A 199 10.04 14.86 -8.50
C ILE A 199 9.11 14.89 -9.72
N PRO A 200 9.54 14.44 -10.92
CA PRO A 200 8.68 14.41 -12.11
C PRO A 200 7.77 13.15 -12.10
N VAL A 201 6.66 13.20 -12.83
CA VAL A 201 5.75 12.05 -12.99
C VAL A 201 6.46 10.82 -13.56
N THR A 202 7.48 11.02 -14.39
CA THR A 202 8.28 9.92 -14.96
C THR A 202 9.01 9.11 -13.88
N ALA A 203 9.45 9.73 -12.78
CA ALA A 203 10.05 9.00 -11.66
C ALA A 203 9.03 8.10 -10.95
N LEU A 204 7.78 8.59 -10.76
CA LEU A 204 6.71 7.79 -10.20
C LEU A 204 6.32 6.63 -11.12
N ASN A 205 6.29 6.88 -12.43
CA ASN A 205 5.99 5.83 -13.41
C ASN A 205 7.05 4.72 -13.41
N GLN A 206 8.33 5.07 -13.28
CA GLN A 206 9.41 4.10 -13.11
C GLN A 206 9.27 3.31 -11.80
N MET A 207 8.95 4.00 -10.71
CA MET A 207 8.71 3.34 -9.42
C MET A 207 7.53 2.37 -9.49
N MET A 208 6.42 2.73 -10.13
CA MET A 208 5.26 1.83 -10.34
C MET A 208 5.66 0.54 -11.06
N GLN A 209 6.54 0.61 -12.07
CA GLN A 209 7.07 -0.56 -12.77
C GLN A 209 7.95 -1.46 -11.89
N GLN A 210 8.59 -0.89 -10.87
CA GLN A 210 9.39 -1.64 -9.90
C GLN A 210 8.53 -2.29 -8.81
N MET A 211 7.45 -1.62 -8.39
CA MET A 211 6.52 -2.12 -7.38
C MET A 211 5.66 -3.28 -7.90
N VAL A 212 5.32 -3.28 -9.18
CA VAL A 212 4.47 -4.31 -9.80
C VAL A 212 5.25 -5.02 -10.91
N THR A 213 5.61 -6.27 -10.67
CA THR A 213 6.41 -7.10 -11.58
C THR A 213 5.65 -8.37 -11.98
N ASP A 214 6.17 -9.12 -12.94
CA ASP A 214 5.57 -10.41 -13.38
C ASP A 214 5.85 -11.57 -12.40
N SER A 215 6.63 -11.31 -11.36
CA SER A 215 6.93 -12.26 -10.28
C SER A 215 6.47 -11.73 -8.93
N ASN A 216 6.60 -12.55 -7.88
CA ASN A 216 6.28 -12.16 -6.51
C ASN A 216 4.80 -11.82 -6.26
N GLN A 217 3.92 -12.30 -7.12
CA GLN A 217 2.48 -12.09 -6.98
C GLN A 217 1.87 -13.10 -6.01
N VAL A 218 0.98 -12.61 -5.14
CA VAL A 218 0.16 -13.44 -4.25
C VAL A 218 -1.27 -12.91 -4.33
N VAL A 219 -2.22 -13.80 -4.60
CA VAL A 219 -3.64 -13.45 -4.63
C VAL A 219 -4.36 -14.26 -3.56
N ALA A 220 -4.94 -13.56 -2.59
CA ALA A 220 -5.70 -14.18 -1.52
C ALA A 220 -7.16 -13.75 -1.59
N LEU A 221 -8.05 -14.71 -1.84
CA LEU A 221 -9.49 -14.51 -1.89
C LEU A 221 -10.14 -15.10 -0.64
N PHE A 222 -10.89 -14.27 0.06
CA PHE A 222 -11.69 -14.64 1.21
C PHE A 222 -13.17 -14.45 0.86
N GLY A 223 -13.99 -15.45 1.13
CA GLY A 223 -15.41 -15.39 0.82
C GLY A 223 -16.28 -16.14 1.80
N PRO A 224 -17.62 -15.95 1.75
CA PRO A 224 -18.53 -16.69 2.59
C PRO A 224 -18.51 -18.20 2.27
N GLU A 225 -18.68 -19.03 3.30
CA GLU A 225 -18.95 -20.45 3.13
C GLU A 225 -20.42 -20.65 2.75
N LYS A 226 -20.70 -20.68 1.44
CA LYS A 226 -22.06 -20.76 0.89
C LYS A 226 -22.10 -21.77 -0.25
N GLU A 227 -23.14 -22.61 -0.29
CA GLU A 227 -23.36 -23.52 -1.41
C GLU A 227 -23.61 -22.76 -2.70
N GLY A 228 -23.01 -23.22 -3.80
CA GLY A 228 -23.14 -22.60 -5.13
C GLY A 228 -22.21 -21.44 -5.42
N LEU A 229 -21.43 -20.97 -4.47
CA LEU A 229 -20.37 -19.98 -4.75
C LEU A 229 -19.23 -20.65 -5.52
N SER A 230 -19.13 -20.37 -6.82
CA SER A 230 -18.03 -20.89 -7.64
C SER A 230 -16.70 -20.33 -7.17
N SER A 231 -15.70 -21.20 -7.02
CA SER A 231 -14.33 -20.76 -6.72
C SER A 231 -13.70 -20.21 -7.99
N PRO A 232 -13.27 -18.94 -8.05
CA PRO A 232 -12.65 -18.35 -9.23
C PRO A 232 -11.20 -18.80 -9.47
N GLN A 233 -10.74 -19.90 -8.86
CA GLN A 233 -9.37 -20.39 -9.00
C GLN A 233 -8.90 -20.50 -10.46
N ARG A 234 -9.78 -20.99 -11.37
CA ARG A 234 -9.47 -21.09 -12.81
C ARG A 234 -9.35 -19.73 -13.49
N THR A 235 -10.10 -18.74 -13.02
CA THR A 235 -10.12 -17.40 -13.61
C THR A 235 -8.94 -16.59 -13.14
N LEU A 236 -8.60 -16.70 -11.85
CA LEU A 236 -7.42 -16.05 -11.28
C LEU A 236 -6.13 -16.52 -11.97
N SER A 237 -5.99 -17.82 -12.23
CA SER A 237 -4.81 -18.38 -12.94
C SER A 237 -4.71 -18.04 -14.42
N LYS A 238 -5.76 -17.47 -15.05
CA LYS A 238 -5.76 -17.07 -16.45
C LYS A 238 -5.54 -15.57 -16.66
N ASN A 239 -5.77 -14.76 -15.64
CA ASN A 239 -5.71 -13.30 -15.70
C ASN A 239 -4.47 -12.73 -14.97
N LEU A 240 -3.65 -13.58 -14.38
CA LEU A 240 -2.32 -13.32 -13.83
C LEU A 240 -1.24 -13.87 -14.75
#